data_4a64bb6663c616434b155c200591d6c5
#
_entry.id   4a64bb6663c616434b155c200591d6c5
#
_cell.length_a   1.000
_cell.length_b   1.000
_cell.length_c   1.000
_cell.angle_alpha   90.00
_cell.angle_beta   90.00
_cell.angle_gamma   90.00
#
_symmetry.space_group_name_H-M   'P 1'
#
loop_
_entity.id
_entity.type
_entity.pdbx_description
1 polymer ?
#
loop_
_entity_poly.entity_id
_entity_poly.type
_entity_poly.pdbx_seq_one_letter_code
_entity_poly.pdbx_strand_id
1 'polypeptide(L)' 'MRSSLSSKKIAALKPREKRFAVADGHGLCLRIYPSGVKSWYLRISYSGRVTDIALGRWPEI' A
#
# COMPACT_ATOMS: atom_id res chain seq x y z
N MET A 1 -9.34 -13.18 7.07
CA MET A 1 -8.07 -13.52 6.43
C MET A 1 -6.94 -12.70 7.00
N ARG A 2 -5.81 -13.31 7.13
CA ARG A 2 -4.68 -12.62 7.72
C ARG A 2 -3.97 -11.72 6.72
N SER A 3 -3.51 -10.57 7.20
CA SER A 3 -2.71 -9.67 6.40
C SER A 3 -1.39 -10.33 5.98
N SER A 4 -0.97 -10.10 4.75
CA SER A 4 0.30 -10.60 4.26
C SER A 4 1.48 -9.70 4.64
N LEU A 5 1.20 -8.49 5.10
CA LEU A 5 2.22 -7.53 5.48
C LEU A 5 2.25 -7.33 6.99
N SER A 6 3.44 -7.38 7.56
CA SER A 6 3.65 -7.05 8.97
C SER A 6 4.51 -5.80 9.04
N SER A 7 4.59 -5.19 10.22
CA SER A 7 5.44 -4.00 10.40
C SER A 7 6.89 -4.28 10.02
N LYS A 8 7.38 -5.47 10.34
CA LYS A 8 8.74 -5.87 9.96
C LYS A 8 8.91 -5.92 8.45
N LYS A 9 7.96 -6.52 7.75
CA LYS A 9 8.02 -6.61 6.29
C LYS A 9 7.93 -5.25 5.64
N ILE A 10 7.05 -4.39 6.16
CA ILE A 10 6.91 -3.04 5.63
C ILE A 10 8.20 -2.24 5.83
N ALA A 11 8.79 -2.33 7.00
CA ALA A 11 10.04 -1.62 7.28
C ALA A 11 11.20 -2.13 6.42
N ALA A 12 11.16 -3.40 6.02
CA ALA A 12 12.20 -3.99 5.19
C ALA A 12 12.05 -3.64 3.71
N LEU A 13 10.89 -3.16 3.28
CA LEU A 13 10.67 -2.77 1.90
C LEU A 13 11.49 -1.51 1.58
N LYS A 14 12.28 -1.59 0.53
CA LYS A 14 13.16 -0.50 0.15
C LYS A 14 12.61 0.24 -1.06
N PRO A 15 12.85 1.56 -1.15
CA PRO A 15 12.44 2.32 -2.33
C PRO A 15 13.16 1.80 -3.56
N ARG A 16 12.51 1.97 -4.70
CA ARG A 16 13.06 1.62 -6.01
C ARG A 16 13.07 2.88 -6.86
N GLU A 17 13.63 2.79 -8.06
CA GLU A 17 13.67 3.93 -8.98
C GLU A 17 12.29 4.46 -9.30
N LYS A 18 11.30 3.56 -9.38
CA LYS A 18 9.91 3.92 -9.63
C LYS A 18 9.06 3.48 -8.46
N ARG A 19 7.96 4.19 -8.24
CA ARG A 19 7.02 3.79 -7.23
C ARG A 19 6.47 2.39 -7.55
N PHE A 20 6.18 1.65 -6.52
CA PHE A 20 5.55 0.35 -6.66
C PHE A 20 4.57 0.14 -5.51
N ALA A 21 3.71 -0.85 -5.66
CA ALA A 21 2.71 -1.15 -4.65
C ALA A 21 2.75 -2.63 -4.31
N VAL A 22 2.45 -2.93 -3.04
CA VAL A 22 2.36 -4.30 -2.55
C VAL A 22 0.96 -4.50 -2.02
N ALA A 23 0.27 -5.51 -2.53
CA ALA A 23 -1.08 -5.82 -2.07
C ALA A 23 -1.04 -6.54 -0.73
N ASP A 24 -1.95 -6.16 0.16
CA ASP A 24 -2.09 -6.78 1.48
C ASP A 24 -3.41 -7.56 1.61
N GLY A 25 -4.09 -7.79 0.49
CA GLY A 25 -5.35 -8.50 0.49
C GLY A 25 -6.54 -7.57 0.65
N HIS A 26 -7.72 -8.05 0.24
CA HIS A 26 -8.98 -7.31 0.41
C HIS A 26 -8.97 -5.89 -0.17
N GLY A 27 -8.18 -5.67 -1.22
CA GLY A 27 -8.11 -4.36 -1.84
C GLY A 27 -7.17 -3.39 -1.15
N LEU A 28 -6.60 -3.75 -0.01
CA LEU A 28 -5.67 -2.91 0.71
C LEU A 28 -4.28 -3.03 0.11
N CYS A 29 -3.66 -1.89 -0.19
CA CYS A 29 -2.34 -1.85 -0.81
C CYS A 29 -1.44 -0.86 -0.10
N LEU A 30 -0.15 -1.14 -0.12
CA LEU A 30 0.87 -0.22 0.38
C LEU A 30 1.68 0.26 -0.82
N ARG A 31 1.70 1.57 -1.03
CA ARG A 31 2.46 2.17 -2.13
C ARG A 31 3.77 2.72 -1.59
N ILE A 32 4.85 2.33 -2.22
CA ILE A 32 6.19 2.77 -1.84
C ILE A 32 6.73 3.68 -2.94
N TYR A 33 7.15 4.88 -2.55
CA TYR A 33 7.68 5.88 -3.47
C TYR A 33 9.21 5.87 -3.46
N PRO A 34 9.84 6.36 -4.54
CA PRO A 34 11.30 6.43 -4.58
C PRO A 34 11.93 7.22 -3.44
N SER A 35 11.18 8.17 -2.88
CA SER A 35 11.66 8.95 -1.73
C SER A 35 11.70 8.17 -0.43
N GLY A 36 11.14 6.96 -0.41
CA GLY A 36 11.06 6.14 0.79
C GLY A 36 9.72 6.27 1.52
N VAL A 37 8.85 7.16 1.07
CA VAL A 37 7.53 7.31 1.66
C VAL A 37 6.69 6.08 1.36
N LYS A 38 5.98 5.60 2.36
CA LYS A 38 5.05 4.48 2.23
C LYS A 38 3.65 4.96 2.59
N SER A 39 2.69 4.68 1.73
CA SER A 39 1.31 5.13 1.93
C SER A 39 0.34 3.98 1.77
N TRP A 40 -0.63 3.94 2.66
CA TRP A 40 -1.72 2.96 2.57
C TRP A 40 -2.82 3.52 1.70
N TYR A 41 -3.41 2.67 0.87
CA TYR A 41 -4.61 3.03 0.14
C TYR A 41 -5.48 1.80 -0.09
N LEU A 42 -6.77 2.05 -0.25
CA LEU A 42 -7.75 1.00 -0.48
C LEU A 42 -8.21 1.11 -1.93
N ARG A 43 -8.10 0.01 -2.66
CA ARG A 43 -8.58 -0.07 -4.03
C ARG A 43 -9.95 -0.70 -4.03
N ILE A 44 -10.93 0.03 -4.55
CA ILE A 44 -12.29 -0.46 -4.66
C ILE A 44 -12.75 -0.44 -6.10
N SER A 45 -13.59 -1.42 -6.45
CA SER A 45 -14.18 -1.52 -7.75
C SER A 45 -15.65 -1.17 -7.61
N TYR A 46 -16.13 -0.24 -8.44
CA TYR A 46 -17.48 0.25 -8.35
C TYR A 46 -17.98 0.60 -9.74
N SER A 47 -19.10 -0.01 -10.14
CA SER A 47 -19.72 0.24 -11.45
C SER A 47 -18.73 0.15 -12.61
N GLY A 48 -17.86 -0.86 -12.58
CA GLY A 48 -16.87 -1.06 -13.63
C GLY A 48 -15.66 -0.15 -13.55
N ARG A 49 -15.56 0.65 -12.50
CA ARG A 49 -14.44 1.55 -12.29
C ARG A 49 -13.63 1.12 -11.08
N VAL A 50 -12.33 1.40 -11.13
CA VAL A 50 -11.44 1.16 -10.01
C VAL A 50 -11.03 2.49 -9.42
N THR A 51 -11.19 2.63 -8.11
CA THR A 51 -10.87 3.86 -7.39
C THR A 51 -9.95 3.54 -6.22
N ASP A 52 -8.95 4.38 -6.02
CA ASP A 52 -8.03 4.25 -4.89
C ASP A 52 -8.36 5.32 -3.87
N ILE A 53 -8.52 4.90 -2.62
CA ILE A 53 -8.80 5.81 -1.52
C ILE A 53 -7.58 5.84 -0.61
N ALA A 54 -6.96 7.00 -0.47
CA ALA A 54 -5.80 7.15 0.41
C ALA A 54 -6.24 7.06 1.87
N LEU A 55 -5.57 6.19 2.63
CA LEU A 55 -5.89 5.99 4.04
C LEU A 55 -4.92 6.73 4.96
N GLY A 56 -3.67 6.84 4.55
CA GLY A 56 -2.67 7.50 5.35
C GLY A 56 -1.29 6.94 5.09
N ARG A 57 -0.32 7.46 5.79
CA ARG A 57 1.08 7.03 5.63
C ARG A 57 1.46 6.03 6.70
N TRP A 58 2.29 5.09 6.30
CA TRP A 58 2.94 4.22 7.27
C TRP A 58 4.11 5.00 7.89
N PRO A 59 4.38 4.91 9.19
CA PRO A 59 3.76 4.02 10.17
C PRO A 59 2.58 4.62 10.94
N GLU A 60 2.07 5.77 10.55
CA GLU A 60 0.98 6.42 11.27
C GLU A 60 -0.32 5.61 11.23
N ILE A 61 -0.52 4.89 10.14
CA ILE A 61 -1.70 4.05 9.95
C ILE A 61 -1.29 2.59 9.92
#